data_10d99e9839758c5ee945910130eefdf5
#
_entry.id   10d99e9839758c5ee945910130eefdf5
#
_cell.length_a   1.000
_cell.length_b   1.000
_cell.length_c   1.000
_cell.angle_alpha   90.00
_cell.angle_beta   90.00
_cell.angle_gamma   90.00
#
_symmetry.space_group_name_H-M   'P 1'
#
loop_
_entity.id
_entity.type
_entity.pdbx_description
1 polymer ?
#
loop_
_entity_poly.entity_id
_entity_poly.type
_entity_poly.pdbx_seq_one_letter_code
_entity_poly.pdbx_strand_id
1 'polypeptide(L)'
;QHRCPAHMDIPGYIRLISQGKYLESYKLMLETNPFPTVCGYVCPRPCESKCKRGDFDKPVSIDNLKRFVTDYIYKNKVKIPVPEIKKRDEKVAIIGAGPAGLTAANDLAGMGYQVTVFEKESRVGGMMMWAIPSYRLPRDQIMFDVSNIEARGVEIKLNTHFGSPDKTVSGLLEEGYKAVFLAVGAQRGRKLEVPGEEGTEGVMDCLDFLKDVSAGDLKSPGKTVAVIGGGNSAVDAARTAKRITPDVYIIYRRTRNEMPALKHEIEEAELEGIKFHYLVAPVKVIVENGKAKGLECVKMALGEPDSSGRRRPEPIAGSEFVIDTDCIITALSQEADLEFLGDDNGIEATKWGTLVVDDGLQTGKKGVFAGGDVALGPSTIIECIAQGHLASKSIDCYLRGVDFEESKDKTLVTLIEGDYIEERESNFDSTPREEMSTIPKSQRGSFDLVELGFAESQAR
;
A
#
# COMPACT_ATOMS: atom_id res chain seq x y z
N GLN A 1 4.55 7.71 18.13
CA GLN A 1 3.71 8.58 17.29
C GLN A 1 4.48 9.15 16.10
N HIS A 2 5.65 9.81 16.30
CA HIS A 2 6.39 10.52 15.24
C HIS A 2 6.82 9.69 14.02
N ARG A 3 6.93 8.37 14.14
CA ARG A 3 7.34 7.50 13.03
C ARG A 3 6.17 6.83 12.32
N CYS A 4 4.97 6.95 12.86
CA CYS A 4 3.76 6.58 12.13
C CYS A 4 3.38 7.75 11.22
N PRO A 5 3.31 7.60 9.89
CA PRO A 5 2.88 8.68 9.00
C PRO A 5 1.49 9.25 9.35
N ALA A 6 0.59 8.39 9.84
CA ALA A 6 -0.74 8.79 10.32
C ALA A 6 -0.75 9.26 11.79
N HIS A 7 0.40 9.42 12.45
CA HIS A 7 0.55 9.91 13.82
C HIS A 7 -0.29 9.19 14.89
N MET A 8 -0.57 7.90 14.72
CA MET A 8 -1.35 7.09 15.68
C MET A 8 -0.80 7.20 17.10
N ASP A 9 -1.67 7.28 18.09
CA ASP A 9 -1.29 7.19 19.52
C ASP A 9 -0.99 5.75 19.94
N ILE A 10 0.21 5.30 19.56
CA ILE A 10 0.68 3.93 19.80
C ILE A 10 0.74 3.58 21.29
N PRO A 11 1.34 4.39 22.18
CA PRO A 11 1.34 4.09 23.61
C PRO A 11 -0.07 4.03 24.20
N GLY A 12 -0.96 4.92 23.75
CA GLY A 12 -2.35 4.98 24.19
C GLY A 12 -3.11 3.70 23.87
N TYR A 13 -3.12 3.26 22.62
CA TYR A 13 -3.88 2.08 22.26
C TYR A 13 -3.29 0.78 22.86
N ILE A 14 -1.95 0.67 22.97
CA ILE A 14 -1.31 -0.49 23.62
C ILE A 14 -1.67 -0.54 25.10
N ARG A 15 -1.66 0.61 25.81
CA ARG A 15 -2.09 0.68 27.20
C ARG A 15 -3.55 0.24 27.38
N LEU A 16 -4.43 0.59 26.47
CA LEU A 16 -5.83 0.14 26.50
C LEU A 16 -5.94 -1.37 26.27
N ILE A 17 -5.09 -1.96 25.43
CA ILE A 17 -5.00 -3.42 25.24
C ILE A 17 -4.64 -4.11 26.56
N SER A 18 -3.59 -3.66 27.24
CA SER A 18 -3.14 -4.24 28.52
C SER A 18 -4.22 -4.15 29.63
N GLN A 19 -5.17 -3.22 29.50
CA GLN A 19 -6.31 -3.07 30.41
C GLN A 19 -7.55 -3.88 29.96
N GLY A 20 -7.49 -4.61 28.83
CA GLY A 20 -8.64 -5.32 28.26
C GLY A 20 -9.71 -4.41 27.65
N LYS A 21 -9.41 -3.13 27.41
CA LYS A 21 -10.31 -2.12 26.85
C LYS A 21 -10.19 -2.06 25.32
N TYR A 22 -10.60 -3.14 24.64
CA TYR A 22 -10.34 -3.31 23.22
C TYR A 22 -11.17 -2.36 22.34
N LEU A 23 -12.43 -2.06 22.71
CA LEU A 23 -13.24 -1.11 21.94
C LEU A 23 -12.68 0.31 22.04
N GLU A 24 -12.24 0.73 23.21
CA GLU A 24 -11.61 2.03 23.42
C GLU A 24 -10.27 2.13 22.66
N SER A 25 -9.49 1.05 22.67
CA SER A 25 -8.26 0.94 21.88
C SER A 25 -8.55 1.11 20.38
N TYR A 26 -9.58 0.42 19.86
CA TYR A 26 -9.99 0.53 18.46
C TYR A 26 -10.47 1.94 18.11
N LYS A 27 -11.28 2.57 18.96
CA LYS A 27 -11.74 3.95 18.78
C LYS A 27 -10.58 4.94 18.70
N LEU A 28 -9.59 4.80 19.58
CA LEU A 28 -8.38 5.62 19.56
C LEU A 28 -7.58 5.45 18.26
N MET A 29 -7.53 4.22 17.73
CA MET A 29 -6.91 3.98 16.41
C MET A 29 -7.66 4.70 15.28
N LEU A 30 -9.00 4.70 15.31
CA LEU A 30 -9.85 5.33 14.29
C LEU A 30 -9.75 6.88 14.27
N GLU A 31 -9.24 7.51 15.30
CA GLU A 31 -9.04 8.97 15.32
C GLU A 31 -8.06 9.45 14.25
N THR A 32 -7.06 8.61 13.91
CA THR A 32 -5.99 8.95 12.97
C THR A 32 -5.74 7.90 11.91
N ASN A 33 -6.50 6.82 11.87
CA ASN A 33 -6.35 5.78 10.87
C ASN A 33 -7.70 5.12 10.57
N PRO A 34 -8.34 5.42 9.42
CA PRO A 34 -9.59 4.79 9.02
C PRO A 34 -9.43 3.33 8.55
N PHE A 35 -8.17 2.86 8.39
CA PHE A 35 -7.84 1.50 7.99
C PHE A 35 -6.99 0.76 9.04
N PRO A 36 -7.40 0.74 10.32
CA PRO A 36 -6.59 0.09 11.35
C PRO A 36 -6.52 -1.43 11.14
N THR A 37 -7.58 -2.02 10.58
CA THR A 37 -7.62 -3.46 10.28
C THR A 37 -6.65 -3.78 9.15
N VAL A 38 -6.78 -3.14 7.99
CA VAL A 38 -5.85 -3.33 6.86
C VAL A 38 -4.40 -3.14 7.29
N CYS A 39 -4.11 -2.04 8.01
CA CYS A 39 -2.76 -1.79 8.51
C CYS A 39 -2.28 -2.83 9.52
N GLY A 40 -3.15 -3.52 10.24
CA GLY A 40 -2.80 -4.63 11.13
C GLY A 40 -2.29 -5.86 10.38
N TYR A 41 -2.65 -6.00 9.10
CA TYR A 41 -2.23 -7.13 8.26
C TYR A 41 -0.99 -6.84 7.42
N VAL A 42 -0.84 -5.61 6.89
CA VAL A 42 0.13 -5.36 5.81
C VAL A 42 0.98 -4.09 5.99
N CYS A 43 0.99 -3.48 7.17
CA CYS A 43 1.82 -2.31 7.43
C CYS A 43 3.32 -2.67 7.42
N PRO A 44 4.20 -1.86 6.79
CA PRO A 44 5.65 -2.08 6.84
C PRO A 44 6.29 -1.76 8.20
N ARG A 45 5.49 -1.36 9.19
CA ARG A 45 5.88 -1.18 10.61
C ARG A 45 6.99 -0.13 10.85
N PRO A 46 6.94 1.08 10.26
CA PRO A 46 7.98 2.07 10.47
C PRO A 46 8.11 2.51 11.94
N CYS A 47 7.06 2.37 12.73
CA CYS A 47 7.07 2.62 14.16
C CYS A 47 7.93 1.61 14.95
N GLU A 48 7.93 0.33 14.56
CA GLU A 48 8.75 -0.71 15.20
C GLU A 48 10.24 -0.49 14.95
N SER A 49 10.62 -0.05 13.73
CA SER A 49 12.03 0.21 13.38
C SER A 49 12.70 1.32 14.22
N LYS A 50 11.91 2.11 14.95
CA LYS A 50 12.37 3.19 15.85
C LYS A 50 11.83 3.02 17.26
N CYS A 51 11.37 1.85 17.62
CA CYS A 51 10.95 1.52 18.97
C CYS A 51 12.17 1.46 19.90
N LYS A 52 12.15 2.22 20.99
CA LYS A 52 13.23 2.26 21.97
C LYS A 52 13.54 0.91 22.62
N ARG A 53 12.53 0.03 22.71
CA ARG A 53 12.77 -1.35 23.17
C ARG A 53 13.77 -2.08 22.27
N GLY A 54 13.78 -1.79 20.96
CA GLY A 54 14.72 -2.37 20.00
C GLY A 54 16.21 -2.04 20.26
N ASP A 55 16.50 -1.03 21.09
CA ASP A 55 17.86 -0.72 21.53
C ASP A 55 18.39 -1.74 22.55
N PHE A 56 17.51 -2.55 23.17
CA PHE A 56 17.84 -3.55 24.20
C PHE A 56 17.74 -4.98 23.67
N ASP A 57 16.64 -5.33 23.01
CA ASP A 57 16.39 -6.66 22.46
C ASP A 57 15.66 -6.60 21.12
N LYS A 58 14.33 -6.73 21.12
CA LYS A 58 13.46 -6.61 19.94
C LYS A 58 12.41 -5.52 20.16
N PRO A 59 12.01 -4.78 19.12
CA PRO A 59 10.91 -3.80 19.22
C PRO A 59 9.64 -4.44 19.79
N VAL A 60 8.78 -3.67 20.43
CA VAL A 60 7.41 -4.10 20.76
C VAL A 60 6.69 -4.51 19.48
N SER A 61 5.89 -5.57 19.53
CA SER A 61 5.06 -6.05 18.40
C SER A 61 3.85 -5.12 18.16
N ILE A 62 4.14 -3.85 17.83
CA ILE A 62 3.15 -2.76 17.74
C ILE A 62 2.03 -3.10 16.77
N ASP A 63 2.41 -3.61 15.59
CA ASP A 63 1.48 -3.93 14.53
C ASP A 63 0.63 -5.14 14.84
N ASN A 64 1.23 -6.19 15.40
CA ASN A 64 0.52 -7.41 15.79
C ASN A 64 -0.48 -7.14 16.92
N LEU A 65 -0.15 -6.23 17.85
CA LEU A 65 -1.08 -5.77 18.88
C LEU A 65 -2.27 -5.00 18.30
N LYS A 66 -2.02 -4.15 17.31
CA LYS A 66 -3.08 -3.48 16.56
C LYS A 66 -3.98 -4.50 15.87
N ARG A 67 -3.40 -5.47 15.15
CA ARG A 67 -4.14 -6.54 14.49
C ARG A 67 -4.98 -7.35 15.48
N PHE A 68 -4.45 -7.69 16.66
CA PHE A 68 -5.21 -8.38 17.69
C PHE A 68 -6.52 -7.64 18.03
N VAL A 69 -6.45 -6.32 18.24
CA VAL A 69 -7.64 -5.51 18.55
C VAL A 69 -8.62 -5.50 17.39
N THR A 70 -8.14 -5.27 16.18
CA THR A 70 -9.01 -5.21 15.00
C THR A 70 -9.68 -6.56 14.73
N ASP A 71 -8.94 -7.66 14.86
CA ASP A 71 -9.47 -9.02 14.76
C ASP A 71 -10.52 -9.30 15.85
N TYR A 72 -10.28 -8.84 17.08
CA TYR A 72 -11.24 -8.98 18.18
C TYR A 72 -12.55 -8.26 17.88
N ILE A 73 -12.46 -6.99 17.44
CA ILE A 73 -13.64 -6.17 17.09
C ILE A 73 -14.42 -6.83 15.95
N TYR A 74 -13.72 -7.27 14.89
CA TYR A 74 -14.35 -7.90 13.73
C TYR A 74 -15.02 -9.24 14.10
N LYS A 75 -14.29 -10.17 14.74
CA LYS A 75 -14.78 -11.50 15.10
C LYS A 75 -15.96 -11.46 16.06
N ASN A 76 -15.94 -10.54 17.02
CA ASN A 76 -17.02 -10.38 17.99
C ASN A 76 -18.14 -9.46 17.49
N LYS A 77 -18.08 -8.98 16.24
CA LYS A 77 -19.07 -8.07 15.63
C LYS A 77 -19.41 -6.89 16.52
N VAL A 78 -18.37 -6.30 17.13
CA VAL A 78 -18.55 -5.17 18.06
C VAL A 78 -19.06 -3.96 17.28
N LYS A 79 -20.18 -3.39 17.73
CA LYS A 79 -20.78 -2.25 17.06
C LYS A 79 -19.96 -0.98 17.29
N ILE A 80 -19.54 -0.33 16.22
CA ILE A 80 -18.78 0.93 16.25
C ILE A 80 -19.79 2.09 16.23
N PRO A 81 -19.78 2.97 17.22
CA PRO A 81 -20.65 4.14 17.20
C PRO A 81 -20.24 5.11 16.08
N VAL A 82 -21.20 5.55 15.29
CA VAL A 82 -20.99 6.63 14.32
C VAL A 82 -21.27 7.95 15.03
N PRO A 83 -20.34 8.91 15.04
CA PRO A 83 -20.59 10.24 15.63
C PRO A 83 -21.72 10.95 14.90
N GLU A 84 -22.50 11.76 15.63
CA GLU A 84 -23.44 12.68 15.00
C GLU A 84 -22.67 13.78 14.28
N ILE A 85 -22.93 13.95 12.98
CA ILE A 85 -22.21 14.87 12.12
C ILE A 85 -23.14 15.97 11.64
N LYS A 86 -22.78 17.23 11.93
CA LYS A 86 -23.49 18.41 11.42
C LYS A 86 -23.19 18.55 9.92
N LYS A 87 -24.19 18.33 9.08
CA LYS A 87 -24.06 18.41 7.63
C LYS A 87 -23.80 19.84 7.14
N ARG A 88 -23.01 19.93 6.06
CA ARG A 88 -22.72 21.13 5.28
C ARG A 88 -23.32 20.95 3.88
N ASP A 89 -23.44 22.06 3.15
CA ASP A 89 -24.03 22.07 1.80
C ASP A 89 -22.98 21.84 0.70
N GLU A 90 -21.70 22.05 1.01
CA GLU A 90 -20.62 21.93 0.05
C GLU A 90 -20.37 20.47 -0.30
N LYS A 91 -20.27 20.21 -1.60
CA LYS A 91 -19.98 18.92 -2.21
C LYS A 91 -18.51 18.79 -2.55
N VAL A 92 -17.91 17.66 -2.22
CA VAL A 92 -16.53 17.31 -2.58
C VAL A 92 -16.53 16.01 -3.37
N ALA A 93 -15.86 16.02 -4.53
CA ALA A 93 -15.64 14.83 -5.34
C ALA A 93 -14.26 14.23 -5.05
N ILE A 94 -14.17 12.92 -5.01
CA ILE A 94 -12.90 12.18 -4.89
C ILE A 94 -12.84 11.19 -6.03
N ILE A 95 -11.75 11.17 -6.79
CA ILE A 95 -11.53 10.22 -7.88
C ILE A 95 -10.50 9.19 -7.43
N GLY A 96 -10.97 7.97 -7.22
CA GLY A 96 -10.20 6.83 -6.72
C GLY A 96 -10.58 6.43 -5.30
N ALA A 97 -11.01 5.18 -5.12
CA ALA A 97 -11.38 4.57 -3.83
C ALA A 97 -10.23 3.74 -3.24
N GLY A 98 -8.99 4.18 -3.40
CA GLY A 98 -7.81 3.67 -2.71
C GLY A 98 -7.67 4.25 -1.30
N PRO A 99 -6.59 3.91 -0.55
CA PRO A 99 -6.41 4.34 0.83
C PRO A 99 -6.37 5.86 1.00
N ALA A 100 -5.75 6.62 0.08
CA ALA A 100 -5.72 8.08 0.14
C ALA A 100 -7.11 8.70 -0.05
N GLY A 101 -7.83 8.27 -1.10
CA GLY A 101 -9.16 8.79 -1.41
C GLY A 101 -10.18 8.47 -0.32
N LEU A 102 -10.20 7.24 0.16
CA LEU A 102 -11.13 6.83 1.23
C LEU A 102 -10.79 7.47 2.58
N THR A 103 -9.51 7.74 2.87
CA THR A 103 -9.14 8.50 4.07
C THR A 103 -9.64 9.95 3.98
N ALA A 104 -9.39 10.61 2.85
CA ALA A 104 -9.93 11.96 2.65
C ALA A 104 -11.47 11.99 2.73
N ALA A 105 -12.14 10.96 2.17
CA ALA A 105 -13.59 10.81 2.27
C ALA A 105 -14.06 10.69 3.72
N ASN A 106 -13.39 9.84 4.53
CA ASN A 106 -13.68 9.66 5.95
C ASN A 106 -13.62 10.97 6.72
N ASP A 107 -12.56 11.74 6.52
CA ASP A 107 -12.31 12.98 7.26
C ASP A 107 -13.29 14.09 6.83
N LEU A 108 -13.42 14.29 5.50
CA LEU A 108 -14.34 15.32 4.97
C LEU A 108 -15.80 15.04 5.35
N ALA A 109 -16.23 13.78 5.28
CA ALA A 109 -17.55 13.38 5.78
C ALA A 109 -17.68 13.62 7.28
N GLY A 110 -16.63 13.33 8.06
CA GLY A 110 -16.55 13.65 9.49
C GLY A 110 -16.66 15.16 9.79
N MET A 111 -16.17 16.03 8.90
CA MET A 111 -16.31 17.48 8.96
C MET A 111 -17.69 17.99 8.47
N GLY A 112 -18.52 17.09 7.95
CA GLY A 112 -19.89 17.36 7.51
C GLY A 112 -20.09 17.60 6.02
N TYR A 113 -19.04 17.58 5.20
CA TYR A 113 -19.14 17.74 3.76
C TYR A 113 -19.89 16.60 3.09
N GLN A 114 -20.58 16.89 1.97
CA GLN A 114 -21.20 15.87 1.11
C GLN A 114 -20.13 15.27 0.20
N VAL A 115 -19.69 14.06 0.49
CA VAL A 115 -18.58 13.42 -0.21
C VAL A 115 -19.08 12.35 -1.16
N THR A 116 -18.69 12.45 -2.44
CA THR A 116 -18.89 11.40 -3.43
C THR A 116 -17.53 10.89 -3.91
N VAL A 117 -17.28 9.60 -3.76
CA VAL A 117 -16.10 8.91 -4.27
C VAL A 117 -16.46 8.21 -5.58
N PHE A 118 -15.69 8.46 -6.62
CA PHE A 118 -15.82 7.81 -7.92
C PHE A 118 -14.69 6.81 -8.10
N GLU A 119 -15.05 5.55 -8.39
CA GLU A 119 -14.11 4.46 -8.58
C GLU A 119 -14.33 3.79 -9.94
N LYS A 120 -13.24 3.61 -10.70
CA LYS A 120 -13.32 2.96 -12.02
C LYS A 120 -13.59 1.46 -11.94
N GLU A 121 -13.14 0.84 -10.89
CA GLU A 121 -13.24 -0.59 -10.69
C GLU A 121 -14.62 -1.00 -10.10
N SER A 122 -14.89 -2.30 -10.16
CA SER A 122 -16.13 -2.89 -9.61
C SER A 122 -16.10 -3.07 -8.08
N ARG A 123 -14.96 -2.79 -7.43
CA ARG A 123 -14.78 -2.92 -5.99
C ARG A 123 -13.90 -1.78 -5.46
N VAL A 124 -14.18 -1.33 -4.26
CA VAL A 124 -13.39 -0.33 -3.52
C VAL A 124 -12.10 -0.92 -2.97
N GLY A 125 -11.15 -0.05 -2.62
CA GLY A 125 -9.93 -0.43 -1.90
C GLY A 125 -8.65 -0.26 -2.71
N GLY A 126 -8.72 0.02 -4.01
CA GLY A 126 -7.55 0.19 -4.86
C GLY A 126 -6.59 -1.02 -4.77
N MET A 127 -5.29 -0.77 -4.63
CA MET A 127 -4.29 -1.85 -4.56
C MET A 127 -4.47 -2.79 -3.35
N MET A 128 -5.12 -2.35 -2.26
CA MET A 128 -5.47 -3.24 -1.15
C MET A 128 -6.38 -4.38 -1.60
N MET A 129 -7.33 -4.07 -2.49
CA MET A 129 -8.30 -5.03 -3.02
C MET A 129 -7.75 -5.87 -4.17
N TRP A 130 -6.97 -5.25 -5.06
CA TRP A 130 -6.61 -5.85 -6.33
C TRP A 130 -5.20 -6.45 -6.37
N ALA A 131 -4.21 -5.81 -5.73
CA ALA A 131 -2.81 -6.22 -5.84
C ALA A 131 -2.28 -6.99 -4.62
N ILE A 132 -2.73 -6.67 -3.40
CA ILE A 132 -2.29 -7.42 -2.21
C ILE A 132 -3.01 -8.78 -2.19
N PRO A 133 -2.29 -9.91 -2.12
CA PRO A 133 -2.91 -11.23 -2.15
C PRO A 133 -3.81 -11.51 -0.93
N SER A 134 -4.89 -12.29 -1.13
CA SER A 134 -5.86 -12.57 -0.07
C SER A 134 -5.29 -13.37 1.09
N TYR A 135 -4.25 -14.16 0.87
CA TYR A 135 -3.55 -14.89 1.94
C TYR A 135 -2.72 -13.98 2.87
N ARG A 136 -2.53 -12.70 2.50
CA ARG A 136 -1.95 -11.65 3.36
C ARG A 136 -3.03 -10.71 3.90
N LEU A 137 -3.97 -10.30 3.06
CA LEU A 137 -5.03 -9.36 3.41
C LEU A 137 -6.40 -9.89 2.93
N PRO A 138 -7.17 -10.54 3.81
CA PRO A 138 -8.51 -11.01 3.48
C PRO A 138 -9.43 -9.86 3.05
N ARG A 139 -10.24 -10.10 2.03
CA ARG A 139 -11.08 -9.06 1.41
C ARG A 139 -12.16 -8.51 2.34
N ASP A 140 -12.70 -9.35 3.20
CA ASP A 140 -13.68 -8.97 4.23
C ASP A 140 -13.12 -7.99 5.26
N GLN A 141 -11.81 -8.05 5.54
CA GLN A 141 -11.13 -7.10 6.44
C GLN A 141 -11.03 -5.69 5.81
N ILE A 142 -10.83 -5.62 4.49
CA ILE A 142 -10.87 -4.35 3.75
C ILE A 142 -12.28 -3.76 3.82
N MET A 143 -13.28 -4.59 3.52
CA MET A 143 -14.67 -4.16 3.50
C MET A 143 -15.17 -3.77 4.89
N PHE A 144 -14.62 -4.35 5.96
CA PHE A 144 -14.92 -3.95 7.32
C PHE A 144 -14.50 -2.49 7.59
N ASP A 145 -13.25 -2.12 7.25
CA ASP A 145 -12.80 -0.73 7.40
C ASP A 145 -13.58 0.22 6.48
N VAL A 146 -13.85 -0.17 5.22
CA VAL A 146 -14.64 0.63 4.27
C VAL A 146 -16.06 0.88 4.80
N SER A 147 -16.70 -0.13 5.41
CA SER A 147 -18.06 0.02 5.95
C SER A 147 -18.16 1.08 7.05
N ASN A 148 -17.10 1.27 7.83
CA ASN A 148 -17.02 2.34 8.83
C ASN A 148 -16.94 3.73 8.19
N ILE A 149 -16.33 3.83 7.00
CA ILE A 149 -16.26 5.09 6.21
C ILE A 149 -17.64 5.39 5.59
N GLU A 150 -18.27 4.40 4.97
CA GLU A 150 -19.62 4.53 4.38
C GLU A 150 -20.66 4.92 5.43
N ALA A 151 -20.54 4.39 6.67
CA ALA A 151 -21.42 4.71 7.77
C ALA A 151 -21.41 6.21 8.14
N ARG A 152 -20.39 6.98 7.73
CA ARG A 152 -20.33 8.45 7.86
C ARG A 152 -21.12 9.20 6.79
N GLY A 153 -21.73 8.50 5.85
CA GLY A 153 -22.55 9.06 4.77
C GLY A 153 -21.77 9.36 3.50
N VAL A 154 -20.61 8.75 3.30
CA VAL A 154 -19.85 8.80 2.04
C VAL A 154 -20.61 8.03 0.96
N GLU A 155 -20.88 8.68 -0.18
CA GLU A 155 -21.43 8.03 -1.36
C GLU A 155 -20.29 7.47 -2.22
N ILE A 156 -20.34 6.19 -2.61
CA ILE A 156 -19.34 5.57 -3.49
C ILE A 156 -19.99 5.14 -4.79
N LYS A 157 -19.47 5.60 -5.93
CA LYS A 157 -19.92 5.29 -7.29
C LYS A 157 -18.88 4.43 -8.00
N LEU A 158 -19.10 3.13 -8.03
CA LEU A 158 -18.26 2.16 -8.73
C LEU A 158 -18.46 2.22 -10.25
N ASN A 159 -17.57 1.56 -11.01
CA ASN A 159 -17.61 1.47 -12.47
C ASN A 159 -17.74 2.85 -13.14
N THR A 160 -17.09 3.87 -12.56
CA THR A 160 -17.16 5.23 -13.03
C THR A 160 -15.79 5.68 -13.56
N HIS A 161 -15.67 5.71 -14.88
CA HIS A 161 -14.45 6.10 -15.59
C HIS A 161 -14.45 7.60 -15.88
N PHE A 162 -13.30 8.23 -15.73
CA PHE A 162 -13.03 9.61 -16.17
C PHE A 162 -12.19 9.60 -17.44
N GLY A 163 -12.17 10.74 -18.17
CA GLY A 163 -11.47 10.89 -19.44
C GLY A 163 -12.34 10.70 -20.69
N SER A 164 -13.64 10.43 -20.51
CA SER A 164 -14.62 10.54 -21.61
C SER A 164 -15.14 11.97 -21.73
N PRO A 165 -15.69 12.38 -22.90
CA PRO A 165 -16.25 13.73 -23.06
C PRO A 165 -17.29 14.11 -21.99
N ASP A 166 -18.00 13.12 -21.45
CA ASP A 166 -19.08 13.30 -20.49
C ASP A 166 -18.64 13.32 -19.02
N LYS A 167 -17.37 12.96 -18.73
CA LYS A 167 -16.84 12.89 -17.36
C LYS A 167 -15.39 13.37 -17.29
N THR A 168 -15.23 14.64 -16.96
CA THR A 168 -13.94 15.29 -16.77
C THR A 168 -13.82 15.86 -15.37
N VAL A 169 -12.60 16.20 -14.95
CA VAL A 169 -12.35 16.88 -13.67
C VAL A 169 -13.01 18.27 -13.67
N SER A 170 -12.93 19.00 -14.78
CA SER A 170 -13.62 20.29 -14.98
C SER A 170 -15.13 20.14 -14.87
N GLY A 171 -15.70 19.10 -15.50
CA GLY A 171 -17.14 18.82 -15.46
C GLY A 171 -17.67 18.64 -14.03
N LEU A 172 -16.92 18.02 -13.13
CA LEU A 172 -17.33 17.90 -11.72
C LEU A 172 -17.47 19.27 -11.03
N LEU A 173 -16.55 20.22 -11.32
CA LEU A 173 -16.64 21.57 -10.77
C LEU A 173 -17.89 22.30 -11.34
N GLU A 174 -18.21 22.10 -12.63
CA GLU A 174 -19.41 22.64 -13.29
C GLU A 174 -20.69 22.00 -12.71
N GLU A 175 -20.68 20.71 -12.35
CA GLU A 175 -21.76 20.02 -11.65
C GLU A 175 -22.00 20.50 -10.22
N GLY A 176 -21.15 21.42 -9.72
CA GLY A 176 -21.31 22.07 -8.43
C GLY A 176 -20.49 21.48 -7.30
N TYR A 177 -19.60 20.50 -7.56
CA TYR A 177 -18.60 20.13 -6.58
C TYR A 177 -17.65 21.31 -6.34
N LYS A 178 -17.36 21.61 -5.08
CA LYS A 178 -16.54 22.76 -4.68
C LYS A 178 -15.05 22.47 -4.63
N ALA A 179 -14.71 21.19 -4.51
CA ALA A 179 -13.35 20.68 -4.61
C ALA A 179 -13.35 19.27 -5.22
N VAL A 180 -12.23 18.92 -5.89
CA VAL A 180 -11.97 17.59 -6.44
C VAL A 180 -10.64 17.10 -5.91
N PHE A 181 -10.60 15.87 -5.38
CA PHE A 181 -9.37 15.21 -4.96
C PHE A 181 -9.03 14.04 -5.87
N LEU A 182 -7.87 14.12 -6.52
CA LEU A 182 -7.33 13.07 -7.40
C LEU A 182 -6.51 12.09 -6.57
N ALA A 183 -7.03 10.89 -6.37
CA ALA A 183 -6.42 9.82 -5.59
C ALA A 183 -6.35 8.50 -6.39
N VAL A 184 -6.06 8.61 -7.69
CA VAL A 184 -6.11 7.51 -8.67
C VAL A 184 -4.98 6.47 -8.52
N GLY A 185 -3.97 6.78 -7.71
CA GLY A 185 -2.85 5.88 -7.45
C GLY A 185 -1.85 5.77 -8.61
N ALA A 186 -1.05 4.70 -8.61
CA ALA A 186 -0.08 4.36 -9.66
C ALA A 186 -0.40 2.93 -10.14
N GLN A 187 -1.06 2.79 -11.28
CA GLN A 187 -1.68 1.55 -11.71
C GLN A 187 -1.12 0.96 -13.00
N ARG A 188 -0.09 1.59 -13.60
CA ARG A 188 0.66 1.02 -14.72
C ARG A 188 2.00 0.51 -14.24
N GLY A 189 2.34 -0.73 -14.55
CA GLY A 189 3.68 -1.24 -14.36
C GLY A 189 4.64 -0.69 -15.43
N ARG A 190 5.90 -0.49 -15.02
CA ARG A 190 6.95 -0.12 -15.96
C ARG A 190 7.40 -1.31 -16.76
N LYS A 191 7.57 -1.11 -18.06
CA LYS A 191 8.09 -2.12 -18.97
C LYS A 191 9.57 -2.43 -18.68
N LEU A 192 10.00 -3.60 -19.10
CA LEU A 192 11.39 -4.05 -19.03
C LEU A 192 12.27 -3.33 -20.07
N GLU A 193 11.64 -2.91 -21.17
CA GLU A 193 12.28 -2.24 -22.32
C GLU A 193 13.35 -3.08 -23.00
N VAL A 194 13.10 -4.39 -23.12
CA VAL A 194 14.00 -5.32 -23.81
C VAL A 194 13.35 -5.89 -25.07
N PRO A 195 14.16 -6.28 -26.08
CA PRO A 195 13.64 -6.94 -27.29
C PRO A 195 12.78 -8.17 -26.96
N GLY A 196 11.65 -8.29 -27.64
CA GLY A 196 10.73 -9.43 -27.48
C GLY A 196 9.74 -9.30 -26.31
N GLU A 197 9.75 -8.21 -25.55
CA GLU A 197 8.77 -7.97 -24.47
C GLU A 197 7.38 -7.68 -25.03
N GLU A 198 7.31 -6.79 -26.00
CA GLU A 198 6.06 -6.22 -26.47
C GLU A 198 5.25 -7.18 -27.35
N GLY A 199 3.96 -7.37 -27.04
CA GLY A 199 3.06 -8.24 -27.80
C GLY A 199 3.32 -9.74 -27.66
N THR A 200 4.22 -10.17 -26.78
CA THR A 200 4.55 -11.58 -26.58
C THR A 200 3.60 -12.21 -25.56
N GLU A 201 2.91 -13.27 -25.99
CA GLU A 201 2.07 -14.07 -25.07
C GLU A 201 2.95 -14.70 -23.99
N GLY A 202 2.53 -14.57 -22.71
CA GLY A 202 3.31 -15.03 -21.56
C GLY A 202 4.18 -13.94 -20.93
N VAL A 203 4.18 -12.70 -21.47
CA VAL A 203 4.76 -11.53 -20.79
C VAL A 203 3.63 -10.67 -20.26
N MET A 204 3.63 -10.39 -18.97
CA MET A 204 2.55 -9.63 -18.31
C MET A 204 3.08 -8.70 -17.22
N ASP A 205 2.32 -7.66 -16.95
CA ASP A 205 2.57 -6.76 -15.81
C ASP A 205 2.18 -7.42 -14.48
N CYS A 206 2.90 -7.09 -13.43
CA CYS A 206 2.67 -7.61 -12.09
C CYS A 206 1.29 -7.23 -11.53
N LEU A 207 0.84 -5.99 -11.77
CA LEU A 207 -0.45 -5.54 -11.26
C LEU A 207 -1.61 -6.20 -11.99
N ASP A 208 -1.51 -6.36 -13.31
CA ASP A 208 -2.50 -7.07 -14.12
C ASP A 208 -2.58 -8.53 -13.67
N PHE A 209 -1.44 -9.20 -13.49
CA PHE A 209 -1.40 -10.56 -12.96
C PHE A 209 -2.11 -10.69 -11.60
N LEU A 210 -1.75 -9.83 -10.64
CA LEU A 210 -2.34 -9.88 -9.29
C LEU A 210 -3.82 -9.53 -9.30
N LYS A 211 -4.24 -8.60 -10.17
CA LYS A 211 -5.63 -8.21 -10.37
C LYS A 211 -6.46 -9.36 -10.93
N ASP A 212 -5.96 -10.04 -11.97
CA ASP A 212 -6.64 -11.17 -12.60
C ASP A 212 -6.81 -12.32 -11.60
N VAL A 213 -5.78 -12.62 -10.79
CA VAL A 213 -5.90 -13.60 -9.71
C VAL A 213 -6.94 -13.18 -8.68
N SER A 214 -6.95 -11.90 -8.29
CA SER A 214 -7.89 -11.36 -7.28
C SER A 214 -9.33 -11.30 -7.79
N ALA A 215 -9.51 -11.16 -9.10
CA ALA A 215 -10.82 -11.23 -9.78
C ALA A 215 -11.33 -12.67 -9.92
N GLY A 216 -10.41 -13.66 -9.86
CA GLY A 216 -10.73 -15.07 -10.15
C GLY A 216 -10.69 -15.40 -11.64
N ASP A 217 -10.16 -14.51 -12.47
CA ASP A 217 -10.16 -14.61 -13.94
C ASP A 217 -8.90 -15.28 -14.50
N LEU A 218 -7.88 -15.50 -13.66
CA LEU A 218 -6.59 -16.00 -14.11
C LEU A 218 -6.69 -17.46 -14.60
N LYS A 219 -6.38 -17.66 -15.85
CA LYS A 219 -5.94 -18.95 -16.41
C LYS A 219 -4.45 -19.14 -16.01
N SER A 220 -4.02 -20.40 -15.87
CA SER A 220 -2.63 -20.71 -15.48
C SER A 220 -1.62 -19.82 -16.21
N PRO A 221 -0.69 -19.16 -15.48
CA PRO A 221 0.29 -18.28 -16.11
C PRO A 221 1.33 -19.04 -16.95
N GLY A 222 1.41 -20.36 -16.79
CA GLY A 222 2.42 -21.23 -17.45
C GLY A 222 2.91 -22.31 -16.51
N LYS A 223 3.92 -23.09 -16.95
CA LYS A 223 4.57 -24.12 -16.11
C LYS A 223 5.72 -23.55 -15.29
N THR A 224 6.43 -22.58 -15.85
CA THR A 224 7.59 -21.95 -15.25
C THR A 224 7.42 -20.43 -15.31
N VAL A 225 7.45 -19.77 -14.16
CA VAL A 225 7.24 -18.33 -14.04
C VAL A 225 8.48 -17.63 -13.53
N ALA A 226 8.94 -16.64 -14.30
CA ALA A 226 10.01 -15.72 -13.94
C ALA A 226 9.42 -14.36 -13.52
N VAL A 227 9.61 -13.96 -12.27
CA VAL A 227 9.21 -12.64 -11.79
C VAL A 227 10.43 -11.72 -11.76
N ILE A 228 10.34 -10.59 -12.47
CA ILE A 228 11.45 -9.64 -12.59
C ILE A 228 11.26 -8.50 -11.62
N GLY A 229 12.07 -8.45 -10.56
CA GLY A 229 12.00 -7.39 -9.55
C GLY A 229 12.42 -7.84 -8.17
N GLY A 230 12.52 -6.90 -7.22
CA GLY A 230 12.95 -7.19 -5.84
C GLY A 230 12.11 -6.44 -4.78
N GLY A 231 11.01 -5.81 -5.17
CA GLY A 231 10.06 -5.13 -4.27
C GLY A 231 8.99 -6.06 -3.71
N ASN A 232 8.14 -5.53 -2.83
CA ASN A 232 7.03 -6.29 -2.26
C ASN A 232 6.09 -6.84 -3.33
N SER A 233 5.82 -6.07 -4.41
CA SER A 233 4.97 -6.53 -5.51
C SER A 233 5.56 -7.74 -6.22
N ALA A 234 6.89 -7.81 -6.41
CA ALA A 234 7.56 -8.97 -6.98
C ALA A 234 7.43 -10.21 -6.09
N VAL A 235 7.58 -10.03 -4.78
CA VAL A 235 7.40 -11.11 -3.81
C VAL A 235 5.95 -11.58 -3.79
N ASP A 236 4.99 -10.66 -3.77
CA ASP A 236 3.57 -10.98 -3.83
C ASP A 236 3.18 -11.73 -5.11
N ALA A 237 3.69 -11.27 -6.27
CA ALA A 237 3.46 -11.96 -7.54
C ALA A 237 4.07 -13.38 -7.55
N ALA A 238 5.31 -13.52 -7.08
CA ALA A 238 5.97 -14.83 -7.04
C ALA A 238 5.27 -15.80 -6.07
N ARG A 239 4.89 -15.35 -4.87
CA ARG A 239 4.14 -16.17 -3.90
C ARG A 239 2.75 -16.52 -4.42
N THR A 240 2.10 -15.60 -5.14
CA THR A 240 0.81 -15.85 -5.79
C THR A 240 0.95 -16.86 -6.91
N ALA A 241 1.94 -16.68 -7.81
CA ALA A 241 2.23 -17.63 -8.87
C ALA A 241 2.55 -19.02 -8.33
N LYS A 242 3.28 -19.12 -7.20
CA LYS A 242 3.63 -20.39 -6.55
C LYS A 242 2.43 -21.22 -6.09
N ARG A 243 1.30 -20.60 -5.82
CA ARG A 243 0.03 -21.26 -5.48
C ARG A 243 -0.68 -21.86 -6.72
N ILE A 244 -0.25 -21.45 -7.91
CA ILE A 244 -0.90 -21.82 -9.17
C ILE A 244 0.01 -22.72 -10.03
N THR A 245 1.34 -22.54 -9.92
CA THR A 245 2.32 -23.27 -10.72
C THR A 245 3.51 -23.74 -9.87
N PRO A 246 4.12 -24.91 -10.19
CA PRO A 246 5.17 -25.48 -9.33
C PRO A 246 6.50 -24.73 -9.39
N ASP A 247 6.89 -24.21 -10.56
CA ASP A 247 8.21 -23.62 -10.79
C ASP A 247 8.14 -22.11 -10.92
N VAL A 248 8.55 -21.43 -9.82
CA VAL A 248 8.58 -19.97 -9.75
C VAL A 248 9.94 -19.51 -9.24
N TYR A 249 10.49 -18.48 -9.89
CA TYR A 249 11.68 -17.82 -9.42
C TYR A 249 11.62 -16.31 -9.61
N ILE A 250 12.37 -15.62 -8.75
CA ILE A 250 12.57 -14.17 -8.80
C ILE A 250 13.94 -13.90 -9.43
N ILE A 251 13.97 -13.02 -10.41
CA ILE A 251 15.20 -12.50 -11.02
C ILE A 251 15.43 -11.08 -10.50
N TYR A 252 16.57 -10.86 -9.85
CA TYR A 252 16.89 -9.57 -9.28
C TYR A 252 18.33 -9.14 -9.57
N ARG A 253 18.47 -7.91 -10.09
CA ARG A 253 19.76 -7.38 -10.57
C ARG A 253 20.78 -7.02 -9.48
N ARG A 254 20.41 -7.12 -8.20
CA ARG A 254 21.28 -6.91 -7.02
C ARG A 254 21.25 -8.13 -6.11
N THR A 255 21.81 -8.04 -4.91
CA THR A 255 21.75 -9.14 -3.94
C THR A 255 20.51 -9.06 -3.06
N ARG A 256 20.33 -10.08 -2.20
CA ARG A 256 19.27 -10.12 -1.19
C ARG A 256 19.26 -8.88 -0.27
N ASN A 257 20.43 -8.35 0.03
CA ASN A 257 20.57 -7.21 0.95
C ASN A 257 20.05 -5.89 0.36
N GLU A 258 20.09 -5.74 -0.96
CA GLU A 258 19.59 -4.56 -1.66
C GLU A 258 18.12 -4.69 -2.08
N MET A 259 17.45 -5.82 -1.78
CA MET A 259 16.02 -5.96 -2.05
C MET A 259 15.22 -4.96 -1.22
N PRO A 260 14.35 -4.13 -1.85
CA PRO A 260 13.49 -3.21 -1.10
C PRO A 260 12.27 -3.90 -0.47
N ALA A 261 12.01 -5.16 -0.79
CA ALA A 261 10.95 -5.94 -0.15
C ALA A 261 11.23 -6.13 1.35
N LEU A 262 10.18 -6.27 2.13
CA LEU A 262 10.27 -6.53 3.56
C LEU A 262 10.99 -7.86 3.82
N LYS A 263 11.93 -7.87 4.76
CA LYS A 263 12.78 -9.04 5.03
C LYS A 263 11.97 -10.30 5.32
N HIS A 264 10.92 -10.18 6.14
CA HIS A 264 10.06 -11.33 6.46
C HIS A 264 9.28 -11.84 5.24
N GLU A 265 8.89 -10.98 4.29
CA GLU A 265 8.24 -11.42 3.05
C GLU A 265 9.19 -12.18 2.13
N ILE A 266 10.47 -11.78 2.10
CA ILE A 266 11.51 -12.53 1.37
C ILE A 266 11.70 -13.90 2.01
N GLU A 267 11.79 -13.95 3.35
CA GLU A 267 11.92 -15.20 4.12
C GLU A 267 10.73 -16.14 3.89
N GLU A 268 9.51 -15.61 3.88
CA GLU A 268 8.30 -16.36 3.57
C GLU A 268 8.32 -16.92 2.14
N ALA A 269 8.80 -16.15 1.16
CA ALA A 269 8.94 -16.61 -0.22
C ALA A 269 9.99 -17.75 -0.33
N GLU A 270 11.11 -17.63 0.37
CA GLU A 270 12.14 -18.67 0.45
C GLU A 270 11.58 -19.96 1.11
N LEU A 271 10.82 -19.81 2.20
CA LEU A 271 10.15 -20.91 2.89
C LEU A 271 9.11 -21.61 1.98
N GLU A 272 8.39 -20.89 1.15
CA GLU A 272 7.44 -21.44 0.18
C GLU A 272 8.13 -22.11 -1.02
N GLY A 273 9.47 -22.05 -1.10
CA GLY A 273 10.28 -22.73 -2.11
C GLY A 273 10.41 -21.95 -3.43
N ILE A 274 10.25 -20.64 -3.40
CA ILE A 274 10.57 -19.76 -4.53
C ILE A 274 12.10 -19.66 -4.65
N LYS A 275 12.60 -19.82 -5.86
CA LYS A 275 14.02 -19.72 -6.17
C LYS A 275 14.39 -18.26 -6.47
N PHE A 276 15.60 -17.84 -6.10
CA PHE A 276 16.08 -16.49 -6.35
C PHE A 276 17.34 -16.53 -7.24
N HIS A 277 17.31 -15.78 -8.33
CA HIS A 277 18.47 -15.50 -9.18
C HIS A 277 18.94 -14.08 -8.88
N TYR A 278 19.89 -13.97 -7.97
CA TYR A 278 20.51 -12.68 -7.61
C TYR A 278 21.62 -12.32 -8.59
N LEU A 279 21.89 -11.03 -8.73
CA LEU A 279 22.90 -10.48 -9.63
C LEU A 279 22.67 -10.93 -11.09
N VAL A 280 21.41 -10.90 -11.51
CA VAL A 280 20.98 -11.27 -12.86
C VAL A 280 20.01 -10.20 -13.38
N ALA A 281 20.23 -9.74 -14.60
CA ALA A 281 19.32 -8.82 -15.29
C ALA A 281 18.94 -9.40 -16.65
N PRO A 282 17.65 -9.30 -17.05
CA PRO A 282 17.21 -9.70 -18.38
C PRO A 282 17.69 -8.70 -19.43
N VAL A 283 18.01 -9.20 -20.63
CA VAL A 283 18.42 -8.39 -21.78
C VAL A 283 17.56 -8.65 -23.02
N LYS A 284 16.82 -9.77 -23.05
CA LYS A 284 15.94 -10.10 -24.18
C LYS A 284 14.94 -11.20 -23.77
N VAL A 285 13.71 -11.10 -24.26
CA VAL A 285 12.73 -12.19 -24.21
C VAL A 285 12.94 -13.08 -25.45
N ILE A 286 13.11 -14.37 -25.24
CA ILE A 286 13.17 -15.37 -26.30
C ILE A 286 11.75 -15.75 -26.69
N VAL A 287 11.40 -15.51 -27.95
CA VAL A 287 10.04 -15.68 -28.45
C VAL A 287 10.03 -16.78 -29.54
N GLU A 288 9.10 -17.71 -29.38
CA GLU A 288 8.80 -18.70 -30.41
C GLU A 288 7.30 -18.73 -30.72
N ASN A 289 6.92 -18.56 -31.96
CA ASN A 289 5.52 -18.53 -32.41
C ASN A 289 4.64 -17.52 -31.63
N GLY A 290 5.23 -16.34 -31.29
CA GLY A 290 4.54 -15.28 -30.56
C GLY A 290 4.42 -15.50 -29.04
N LYS A 291 5.05 -16.55 -28.49
CA LYS A 291 5.01 -16.91 -27.06
C LYS A 291 6.38 -16.84 -26.44
N ALA A 292 6.43 -16.48 -25.17
CA ALA A 292 7.66 -16.53 -24.38
C ALA A 292 8.13 -18.01 -24.23
N LYS A 293 9.43 -18.22 -24.38
CA LYS A 293 10.12 -19.52 -24.25
C LYS A 293 11.31 -19.44 -23.31
N GLY A 294 11.80 -18.26 -23.07
CA GLY A 294 12.95 -18.05 -22.21
C GLY A 294 13.27 -16.58 -22.05
N LEU A 295 14.22 -16.34 -21.19
CA LEU A 295 14.74 -15.02 -20.91
C LEU A 295 16.26 -15.05 -21.01
N GLU A 296 16.81 -14.33 -21.99
CA GLU A 296 18.25 -14.09 -22.06
C GLU A 296 18.63 -13.08 -20.98
N CYS A 297 19.58 -13.45 -20.15
CA CYS A 297 19.99 -12.69 -18.98
C CYS A 297 21.50 -12.47 -19.00
N VAL A 298 21.97 -11.43 -18.32
CA VAL A 298 23.38 -11.14 -18.08
C VAL A 298 23.66 -11.17 -16.58
N LYS A 299 24.85 -11.63 -16.19
CA LYS A 299 25.30 -11.53 -14.80
C LYS A 299 25.66 -10.08 -14.45
N MET A 300 25.42 -9.70 -13.20
CA MET A 300 25.68 -8.35 -12.70
C MET A 300 26.77 -8.35 -11.62
N ALA A 301 27.54 -7.27 -11.58
CA ALA A 301 28.40 -6.92 -10.45
C ALA A 301 27.77 -5.75 -9.67
N LEU A 302 28.20 -5.53 -8.43
CA LEU A 302 27.79 -4.37 -7.65
C LEU A 302 28.90 -3.31 -7.65
N GLY A 303 28.62 -2.15 -8.23
CA GLY A 303 29.46 -0.95 -8.21
C GLY A 303 29.22 -0.10 -6.96
N GLU A 304 29.49 1.20 -7.06
CA GLU A 304 29.29 2.18 -5.99
C GLU A 304 27.81 2.40 -5.65
N PRO A 305 27.49 2.86 -4.44
CA PRO A 305 26.12 3.19 -4.05
C PRO A 305 25.48 4.27 -4.93
N ASP A 306 24.19 4.10 -5.24
CA ASP A 306 23.37 5.10 -5.91
C ASP A 306 22.79 6.13 -4.88
N SER A 307 21.99 7.10 -5.35
CA SER A 307 21.37 8.12 -4.50
C SER A 307 20.43 7.55 -3.42
N SER A 308 20.01 6.30 -3.55
CA SER A 308 19.22 5.60 -2.53
C SER A 308 20.07 4.85 -1.51
N GLY A 309 21.40 4.93 -1.62
CA GLY A 309 22.35 4.20 -0.79
C GLY A 309 22.52 2.72 -1.17
N ARG A 310 21.85 2.23 -2.22
CA ARG A 310 21.99 0.85 -2.71
C ARG A 310 23.07 0.78 -3.79
N ARG A 311 23.88 -0.26 -3.77
CA ARG A 311 24.94 -0.47 -4.76
C ARG A 311 24.37 -0.60 -6.17
N ARG A 312 24.99 0.08 -7.14
CA ARG A 312 24.56 0.06 -8.55
C ARG A 312 24.84 -1.31 -9.17
N PRO A 313 23.88 -1.87 -9.90
CA PRO A 313 24.12 -3.09 -10.68
C PRO A 313 24.80 -2.73 -11.99
N GLU A 314 25.93 -3.40 -12.29
CA GLU A 314 26.72 -3.22 -13.51
C GLU A 314 26.78 -4.53 -14.28
N PRO A 315 26.44 -4.58 -15.57
CA PRO A 315 26.46 -5.82 -16.35
C PRO A 315 27.90 -6.31 -16.60
N ILE A 316 28.11 -7.62 -16.47
CA ILE A 316 29.38 -8.27 -16.79
C ILE A 316 29.31 -8.71 -18.25
N ALA A 317 30.11 -8.07 -19.12
CA ALA A 317 30.15 -8.37 -20.53
C ALA A 317 30.58 -9.83 -20.80
N GLY A 318 29.91 -10.49 -21.76
CA GLY A 318 30.20 -11.88 -22.14
C GLY A 318 29.72 -12.93 -21.13
N SER A 319 28.80 -12.55 -20.24
CA SER A 319 28.24 -13.44 -19.23
C SER A 319 26.78 -13.82 -19.52
N GLU A 320 26.34 -13.60 -20.75
CA GLU A 320 24.98 -13.87 -21.20
C GLU A 320 24.65 -15.37 -21.09
N PHE A 321 23.43 -15.66 -20.65
CA PHE A 321 22.90 -17.01 -20.53
C PHE A 321 21.38 -17.00 -20.60
N VAL A 322 20.79 -18.15 -20.88
CA VAL A 322 19.34 -18.29 -21.02
C VAL A 322 18.74 -18.97 -19.79
N ILE A 323 17.61 -18.45 -19.35
CA ILE A 323 16.72 -19.06 -18.36
C ILE A 323 15.43 -19.47 -19.09
N ASP A 324 15.13 -20.75 -19.09
CA ASP A 324 13.90 -21.26 -19.70
C ASP A 324 12.69 -20.84 -18.83
N THR A 325 11.72 -20.20 -19.46
CA THR A 325 10.46 -19.79 -18.82
C THR A 325 9.40 -19.57 -19.89
N ASP A 326 8.17 -19.93 -19.57
CA ASP A 326 7.01 -19.72 -20.45
C ASP A 326 6.08 -18.58 -19.95
N CYS A 327 6.41 -18.00 -18.80
CA CYS A 327 5.75 -16.81 -18.30
C CYS A 327 6.74 -15.84 -17.62
N ILE A 328 6.65 -14.57 -17.93
CA ILE A 328 7.48 -13.49 -17.42
C ILE A 328 6.55 -12.44 -16.80
N ILE A 329 6.72 -12.16 -15.51
CA ILE A 329 5.95 -11.14 -14.80
C ILE A 329 6.89 -9.99 -14.44
N THR A 330 6.62 -8.79 -14.98
CA THR A 330 7.43 -7.59 -14.74
C THR A 330 6.95 -6.85 -13.50
N ALA A 331 7.82 -6.71 -12.49
CA ALA A 331 7.55 -6.05 -11.21
C ALA A 331 8.61 -4.97 -10.91
N LEU A 332 8.80 -4.03 -11.84
CA LEU A 332 9.92 -3.10 -11.84
C LEU A 332 9.66 -1.75 -11.17
N SER A 333 8.49 -1.30 -11.13
CA SER A 333 7.93 -0.11 -10.46
C SER A 333 6.55 0.15 -11.06
N GLN A 334 5.91 1.22 -10.60
CA GLN A 334 4.58 1.61 -11.03
C GLN A 334 4.58 3.10 -11.37
N GLU A 335 3.65 3.52 -12.23
CA GLU A 335 3.41 4.91 -12.58
C GLU A 335 1.91 5.20 -12.67
N ALA A 336 1.54 6.45 -12.51
CA ALA A 336 0.16 6.86 -12.61
C ALA A 336 -0.32 6.81 -14.07
N ASP A 337 -1.55 6.36 -14.29
CA ASP A 337 -2.26 6.53 -15.53
C ASP A 337 -2.97 7.89 -15.52
N LEU A 338 -2.46 8.84 -16.29
CA LEU A 338 -2.96 10.22 -16.34
C LEU A 338 -3.75 10.53 -17.61
N GLU A 339 -3.99 9.54 -18.47
CA GLU A 339 -4.73 9.74 -19.73
C GLU A 339 -6.16 10.28 -19.51
N PHE A 340 -6.75 9.98 -18.36
CA PHE A 340 -8.09 10.45 -17.99
C PHE A 340 -8.18 11.98 -17.79
N LEU A 341 -7.05 12.66 -17.61
CA LEU A 341 -7.03 14.13 -17.48
C LEU A 341 -7.26 14.83 -18.81
N GLY A 342 -6.89 14.21 -19.94
CA GLY A 342 -7.00 14.83 -21.26
C GLY A 342 -6.32 16.20 -21.30
N ASP A 343 -7.05 17.19 -21.81
CA ASP A 343 -6.60 18.59 -21.93
C ASP A 343 -6.99 19.46 -20.71
N ASP A 344 -7.20 18.88 -19.52
CA ASP A 344 -7.54 19.61 -18.30
C ASP A 344 -6.39 20.55 -17.89
N ASN A 345 -6.46 21.79 -18.36
CA ASN A 345 -5.43 22.80 -18.15
C ASN A 345 -5.23 23.12 -16.66
N GLY A 346 -3.96 23.27 -16.26
CA GLY A 346 -3.57 23.60 -14.89
C GLY A 346 -3.30 22.41 -14.00
N ILE A 347 -3.34 21.18 -14.54
CA ILE A 347 -2.88 19.96 -13.86
C ILE A 347 -1.63 19.48 -14.59
N GLU A 348 -0.48 19.65 -13.96
CA GLU A 348 0.82 19.31 -14.55
C GLU A 348 1.37 18.01 -14.00
N ALA A 349 2.06 17.25 -14.84
CA ALA A 349 2.80 16.05 -14.43
C ALA A 349 4.31 16.31 -14.40
N THR A 350 4.99 15.69 -13.46
CA THR A 350 6.45 15.65 -13.41
C THR A 350 6.99 14.73 -14.50
N LYS A 351 8.29 14.81 -14.78
CA LYS A 351 8.98 13.87 -15.68
C LYS A 351 8.92 12.40 -15.21
N TRP A 352 8.50 12.16 -13.98
CA TRP A 352 8.37 10.83 -13.37
C TRP A 352 6.95 10.27 -13.46
N GLY A 353 6.02 11.02 -14.08
CA GLY A 353 4.62 10.62 -14.22
C GLY A 353 3.76 10.82 -12.98
N THR A 354 4.22 11.63 -12.01
CA THR A 354 3.41 12.05 -10.84
C THR A 354 2.84 13.44 -11.07
N LEU A 355 1.72 13.76 -10.40
CA LEU A 355 1.14 15.11 -10.49
C LEU A 355 1.93 16.12 -9.65
N VAL A 356 2.09 17.32 -10.18
CA VAL A 356 2.70 18.46 -9.48
C VAL A 356 1.69 19.05 -8.50
N VAL A 357 2.06 19.14 -7.24
CA VAL A 357 1.25 19.72 -6.16
C VAL A 357 2.10 20.60 -5.25
N ASP A 358 1.47 21.53 -4.56
CA ASP A 358 2.09 22.32 -3.50
C ASP A 358 2.11 21.55 -2.14
N ASP A 359 2.56 22.21 -1.07
CA ASP A 359 2.61 21.64 0.28
C ASP A 359 1.22 21.28 0.83
N GLY A 360 0.16 21.88 0.33
CA GLY A 360 -1.23 21.59 0.65
C GLY A 360 -1.88 20.58 -0.31
N LEU A 361 -1.10 19.96 -1.17
CA LEU A 361 -1.56 19.01 -2.20
C LEU A 361 -2.49 19.64 -3.25
N GLN A 362 -2.51 20.97 -3.39
CA GLN A 362 -3.24 21.65 -4.45
C GLN A 362 -2.46 21.60 -5.76
N THR A 363 -3.14 21.28 -6.86
CA THR A 363 -2.58 21.35 -8.21
C THR A 363 -2.59 22.80 -8.72
N GLY A 364 -2.02 23.05 -9.90
CA GLY A 364 -2.16 24.35 -10.55
C GLY A 364 -3.61 24.74 -10.90
N LYS A 365 -4.54 23.80 -10.91
CA LYS A 365 -5.97 24.04 -11.15
C LYS A 365 -6.71 24.32 -9.84
N LYS A 366 -7.31 25.51 -9.75
CA LYS A 366 -8.03 25.95 -8.55
C LYS A 366 -9.14 24.97 -8.15
N GLY A 367 -9.14 24.54 -6.87
CA GLY A 367 -10.12 23.61 -6.32
C GLY A 367 -9.85 22.15 -6.65
N VAL A 368 -8.71 21.85 -7.29
CA VAL A 368 -8.28 20.47 -7.59
C VAL A 368 -7.02 20.13 -6.80
N PHE A 369 -7.08 19.03 -6.08
CA PHE A 369 -6.04 18.50 -5.22
C PHE A 369 -5.61 17.12 -5.69
N ALA A 370 -4.39 16.70 -5.40
CA ALA A 370 -3.93 15.34 -5.70
C ALA A 370 -3.06 14.78 -4.57
N GLY A 371 -3.19 13.48 -4.31
CA GLY A 371 -2.41 12.84 -3.25
C GLY A 371 -2.42 11.31 -3.31
N GLY A 372 -1.63 10.68 -2.44
CA GLY A 372 -1.28 9.27 -2.56
C GLY A 372 -0.28 9.03 -3.69
N ASP A 373 -0.27 7.82 -4.24
CA ASP A 373 0.76 7.43 -5.22
C ASP A 373 0.75 8.27 -6.52
N VAL A 374 -0.37 8.89 -6.86
CA VAL A 374 -0.43 9.80 -8.04
C VAL A 374 0.43 11.06 -7.87
N ALA A 375 0.69 11.48 -6.63
CA ALA A 375 1.53 12.65 -6.31
C ALA A 375 2.90 12.25 -5.73
N LEU A 376 2.95 11.22 -4.87
CA LEU A 376 4.19 10.75 -4.23
C LEU A 376 5.01 9.80 -5.11
N GLY A 377 4.40 9.12 -6.07
CA GLY A 377 4.89 7.85 -6.63
C GLY A 377 4.52 6.68 -5.72
N PRO A 378 4.81 5.44 -6.17
CA PRO A 378 4.46 4.23 -5.41
C PRO A 378 4.96 4.27 -3.97
N SER A 379 4.05 4.16 -3.01
CA SER A 379 4.29 4.33 -1.59
C SER A 379 3.59 3.25 -0.75
N THR A 380 3.47 3.44 0.54
CA THR A 380 2.80 2.51 1.44
C THR A 380 1.38 2.97 1.77
N ILE A 381 0.51 2.02 2.18
CA ILE A 381 -0.87 2.34 2.60
C ILE A 381 -0.88 3.43 3.67
N ILE A 382 0.02 3.33 4.66
CA ILE A 382 0.04 4.29 5.78
C ILE A 382 0.51 5.69 5.34
N GLU A 383 1.35 5.79 4.31
CA GLU A 383 1.73 7.07 3.69
C GLU A 383 0.56 7.65 2.88
N CYS A 384 -0.16 6.81 2.15
CA CYS A 384 -1.39 7.21 1.46
C CYS A 384 -2.47 7.70 2.43
N ILE A 385 -2.61 7.08 3.61
CA ILE A 385 -3.50 7.54 4.66
C ILE A 385 -3.10 8.96 5.13
N ALA A 386 -1.80 9.18 5.39
CA ALA A 386 -1.29 10.50 5.76
C ALA A 386 -1.58 11.56 4.68
N GLN A 387 -1.45 11.20 3.40
CA GLN A 387 -1.81 12.09 2.29
C GLN A 387 -3.31 12.37 2.23
N GLY A 388 -4.16 11.40 2.54
CA GLY A 388 -5.61 11.59 2.66
C GLY A 388 -5.98 12.58 3.76
N HIS A 389 -5.34 12.49 4.93
CA HIS A 389 -5.51 13.46 6.02
C HIS A 389 -5.04 14.87 5.64
N LEU A 390 -3.90 14.96 4.96
CA LEU A 390 -3.37 16.23 4.50
C LEU A 390 -4.31 16.87 3.46
N ALA A 391 -4.80 16.09 2.50
CA ALA A 391 -5.75 16.54 1.48
C ALA A 391 -7.07 17.03 2.11
N SER A 392 -7.65 16.28 3.04
CA SER A 392 -8.91 16.66 3.69
C SER A 392 -8.77 17.98 4.46
N LYS A 393 -7.66 18.16 5.18
CA LYS A 393 -7.36 19.40 5.89
C LYS A 393 -7.19 20.57 4.93
N SER A 394 -6.45 20.38 3.84
CA SER A 394 -6.23 21.42 2.83
C SER A 394 -7.53 21.80 2.10
N ILE A 395 -8.36 20.82 1.77
CA ILE A 395 -9.67 21.06 1.16
C ILE A 395 -10.59 21.82 2.12
N ASP A 396 -10.62 21.46 3.42
CA ASP A 396 -11.41 22.21 4.43
C ASP A 396 -10.95 23.67 4.51
N CYS A 397 -9.63 23.91 4.55
CA CYS A 397 -9.08 25.27 4.54
C CYS A 397 -9.50 26.04 3.28
N TYR A 398 -9.37 25.43 2.11
CA TYR A 398 -9.77 26.02 0.83
C TYR A 398 -11.26 26.39 0.82
N LEU A 399 -12.14 25.48 1.24
CA LEU A 399 -13.59 25.69 1.25
C LEU A 399 -14.03 26.76 2.24
N ARG A 400 -13.30 26.89 3.34
CA ARG A 400 -13.57 27.93 4.36
C ARG A 400 -12.87 29.25 4.07
N GLY A 401 -12.01 29.31 3.06
CA GLY A 401 -11.21 30.53 2.74
C GLY A 401 -10.16 30.84 3.80
N VAL A 402 -9.63 29.82 4.50
CA VAL A 402 -8.58 29.94 5.52
C VAL A 402 -7.24 29.55 4.88
N ASP A 403 -6.16 30.26 5.24
CA ASP A 403 -4.83 29.93 4.77
C ASP A 403 -4.36 28.58 5.34
N PHE A 404 -3.90 27.70 4.45
CA PHE A 404 -3.42 26.38 4.84
C PHE A 404 -2.15 26.49 5.71
N GLU A 405 -1.24 27.42 5.43
CA GLU A 405 -0.03 27.64 6.23
C GLU A 405 -0.34 28.07 7.67
N GLU A 406 -1.39 28.89 7.88
CA GLU A 406 -1.85 29.28 9.19
C GLU A 406 -2.49 28.12 9.95
N SER A 407 -3.01 27.12 9.23
CA SER A 407 -3.66 25.94 9.78
C SER A 407 -2.67 24.85 10.21
N LYS A 408 -1.41 24.92 9.74
CA LYS A 408 -0.36 23.97 10.13
C LYS A 408 -0.19 24.04 11.65
N ASP A 409 -0.40 22.90 12.29
CA ASP A 409 -0.24 22.78 13.74
C ASP A 409 1.22 23.05 14.10
N LYS A 410 1.45 24.23 14.69
CA LYS A 410 2.77 24.66 15.16
C LYS A 410 3.14 24.00 16.49
N THR A 411 2.35 23.05 16.97
CA THR A 411 2.67 22.29 18.15
C THR A 411 3.91 21.43 17.83
N LEU A 412 5.06 22.05 18.03
CA LEU A 412 6.29 21.31 18.26
C LEU A 412 6.00 20.37 19.43
N VAL A 413 5.78 19.09 19.12
CA VAL A 413 5.88 18.07 20.15
C VAL A 413 7.31 18.10 20.59
N THR A 414 7.58 18.87 21.61
CA THR A 414 8.88 18.85 22.32
C THR A 414 9.01 17.43 22.79
N LEU A 415 9.92 16.68 22.19
CA LEU A 415 10.42 15.46 22.79
C LEU A 415 10.90 15.91 24.16
N ILE A 416 10.17 15.55 25.21
CA ILE A 416 10.66 15.74 26.55
C ILE A 416 11.85 14.79 26.63
N GLU A 417 13.05 15.35 26.47
CA GLU A 417 14.31 14.69 26.89
C GLU A 417 14.26 14.65 28.41
N GLY A 418 13.59 13.64 28.94
CA GLY A 418 13.57 13.34 30.36
C GLY A 418 13.91 11.87 30.53
N ASP A 419 14.63 11.57 31.57
CA ASP A 419 14.91 10.22 32.02
C ASP A 419 13.59 9.48 32.33
N TYR A 420 13.02 8.84 31.32
CA TYR A 420 11.82 8.00 31.45
C TYR A 420 12.09 6.64 32.12
N ILE A 421 13.20 6.52 32.84
CA ILE A 421 13.60 5.29 33.53
C ILE A 421 13.50 5.53 35.03
N GLU A 422 12.32 5.87 35.52
CA GLU A 422 12.00 5.67 36.92
C GLU A 422 11.29 4.32 37.05
N GLU A 423 11.95 3.35 37.65
CA GLU A 423 11.45 2.03 38.06
C GLU A 423 10.92 1.13 36.92
N ARG A 424 11.80 0.37 36.31
CA ARG A 424 11.43 -0.80 35.49
C ARG A 424 11.01 -1.95 36.41
N GLU A 425 9.91 -2.64 36.07
CA GLU A 425 9.61 -3.93 36.68
C GLU A 425 10.81 -4.87 36.54
N SER A 426 11.13 -5.62 37.58
CA SER A 426 12.36 -6.41 37.70
C SER A 426 12.52 -7.51 36.63
N ASN A 427 11.44 -7.85 35.90
CA ASN A 427 11.41 -8.86 34.83
C ASN A 427 11.26 -8.27 33.41
N PHE A 428 11.31 -6.93 33.26
CA PHE A 428 11.13 -6.25 31.99
C PHE A 428 12.08 -6.77 30.90
N ASP A 429 13.33 -7.02 31.24
CA ASP A 429 14.36 -7.46 30.30
C ASP A 429 14.32 -8.97 30.00
N SER A 430 13.54 -9.74 30.76
CA SER A 430 13.42 -11.20 30.63
C SER A 430 12.21 -11.65 29.81
N THR A 431 11.26 -10.74 29.49
CA THR A 431 10.08 -11.10 28.72
C THR A 431 10.36 -10.95 27.21
N PRO A 432 10.47 -12.07 26.47
CA PRO A 432 10.76 -12.02 25.04
C PRO A 432 9.60 -11.43 24.26
N ARG A 433 9.90 -10.87 23.07
CA ARG A 433 8.87 -10.47 22.11
C ARG A 433 8.05 -11.68 21.66
N GLU A 434 6.73 -11.60 21.78
CA GLU A 434 5.82 -12.56 21.19
C GLU A 434 5.90 -12.55 19.65
N GLU A 435 5.91 -13.75 19.09
CA GLU A 435 5.96 -13.93 17.63
C GLU A 435 4.62 -14.43 17.12
N MET A 436 4.25 -13.93 15.91
CA MET A 436 3.00 -14.30 15.29
C MET A 436 3.05 -15.72 14.76
N SER A 437 2.03 -16.51 15.08
CA SER A 437 1.87 -17.86 14.54
C SER A 437 1.48 -17.82 13.06
N THR A 438 2.02 -18.77 12.29
CA THR A 438 1.69 -18.95 10.87
C THR A 438 1.21 -20.38 10.62
N ILE A 439 0.44 -20.58 9.53
CA ILE A 439 0.09 -21.94 9.12
C ILE A 439 1.34 -22.71 8.64
N PRO A 440 1.38 -24.06 8.84
CA PRO A 440 2.48 -24.87 8.37
C PRO A 440 2.74 -24.76 6.86
N LYS A 441 3.99 -24.88 6.43
CA LYS A 441 4.38 -24.81 5.01
C LYS A 441 3.53 -25.70 4.10
N SER A 442 3.20 -26.92 4.55
CA SER A 442 2.38 -27.88 3.81
C SER A 442 0.95 -27.40 3.50
N GLN A 443 0.46 -26.39 4.22
CA GLN A 443 -0.89 -25.82 4.05
C GLN A 443 -0.87 -24.51 3.25
N ARG A 444 0.29 -24.01 2.83
CA ARG A 444 0.43 -22.72 2.12
C ARG A 444 0.21 -22.82 0.59
N GLY A 445 -0.30 -23.94 0.10
CA GLY A 445 -0.67 -24.13 -1.31
C GLY A 445 -2.01 -23.51 -1.70
N SER A 446 -2.78 -23.03 -0.72
CA SER A 446 -4.06 -22.34 -0.93
C SER A 446 -3.91 -20.80 -0.79
N PHE A 447 -5.01 -20.10 -1.01
CA PHE A 447 -5.12 -18.66 -0.74
C PHE A 447 -5.63 -18.35 0.67
N ASP A 448 -5.60 -19.33 1.58
CA ASP A 448 -5.94 -19.14 2.98
C ASP A 448 -4.91 -18.24 3.67
N LEU A 449 -5.37 -17.55 4.72
CA LEU A 449 -4.55 -16.62 5.48
C LEU A 449 -3.34 -17.33 6.09
N VAL A 450 -2.15 -16.83 5.82
CA VAL A 450 -0.87 -17.42 6.29
C VAL A 450 -0.58 -17.05 7.74
N GLU A 451 -0.71 -15.77 8.11
CA GLU A 451 -0.47 -15.26 9.46
C GLU A 451 -1.75 -15.31 10.30
N LEU A 452 -1.71 -15.93 11.49
CA LEU A 452 -2.93 -16.24 12.28
C LEU A 452 -3.32 -15.14 13.30
N GLY A 453 -2.44 -14.17 13.58
CA GLY A 453 -2.67 -13.15 14.61
C GLY A 453 -2.26 -13.63 16.01
N PHE A 454 -2.41 -12.75 17.02
CA PHE A 454 -2.17 -13.06 18.41
C PHE A 454 -3.42 -13.63 19.12
N ALA A 455 -3.20 -14.55 20.05
CA ALA A 455 -4.18 -14.86 21.07
C ALA A 455 -4.23 -13.75 22.15
N GLU A 456 -5.31 -13.69 22.93
CA GLU A 456 -5.46 -12.68 24.00
C GLU A 456 -4.32 -12.75 25.03
N SER A 457 -3.87 -13.96 25.38
CA SER A 457 -2.76 -14.17 26.32
C SER A 457 -1.42 -13.62 25.81
N GLN A 458 -1.22 -13.60 24.50
CA GLN A 458 -0.02 -13.03 23.86
C GLN A 458 -0.10 -11.49 23.74
N ALA A 459 -1.32 -10.94 23.64
CA ALA A 459 -1.53 -9.51 23.44
C ALA A 459 -1.53 -8.72 24.77
N ARG A 460 -1.84 -9.36 25.88
CA ARG A 460 -1.85 -8.78 27.25
C ARG A 460 -0.48 -8.87 27.90
#